data_dd9a745f11287c976791796e1f4cc81b
#
_entry.id   dd9a745f11287c976791796e1f4cc81b
#
_cell.length_a   1.000
_cell.length_b   1.000
_cell.length_c   1.000
_cell.angle_alpha   90.00
_cell.angle_beta   90.00
_cell.angle_gamma   90.00
#
_symmetry.space_group_name_H-M   'P 1'
#
loop_
_entity.id
_entity.type
_entity.pdbx_description
1 polymer ?
#
loop_
_entity_poly.entity_id
_entity_poly.type
_entity_poly.pdbx_seq_one_letter_code
_entity_poly.pdbx_strand_id
1 'polypeptide(L)'
;MGISVIGMAFSLHNRIFPEIRLLSSLAAGHDPFGVVEVETSADGQIITVDGAIGQGSLDKLQEVLDVSPNATTIIVNSDGGREKEAEAMSALIRKRQLNTSVVDHCLSACTYIFLGGVKRNISDDAELGFHRSTGLAMTDLEQQSAIQEMRQSYRILGVREWFIDRIVATPPESMWYPTKDELMRAGVLN
;
A
#
# COMPACT_ATOMS: atom_id res chain seq x y z
N MET A 1 -0.59 -17.64 45.73
CA MET A 1 -0.38 -17.66 44.24
C MET A 1 -1.67 -17.17 43.60
N GLY A 2 -1.79 -15.88 43.39
CA GLY A 2 -2.93 -15.26 42.67
C GLY A 2 -2.50 -14.85 41.29
N ILE A 3 -2.83 -15.65 40.27
CA ILE A 3 -2.63 -15.27 38.89
C ILE A 3 -3.74 -14.29 38.55
N SER A 4 -3.33 -13.07 38.22
CA SER A 4 -4.22 -11.92 37.99
C SER A 4 -5.13 -12.19 36.78
N VAL A 5 -6.40 -12.40 37.02
CA VAL A 5 -7.49 -12.50 36.04
C VAL A 5 -7.59 -11.26 35.14
N ILE A 6 -7.05 -10.12 35.61
CA ILE A 6 -7.02 -8.83 34.92
C ILE A 6 -6.11 -8.86 33.71
N GLY A 7 -4.97 -9.55 33.74
CA GLY A 7 -4.04 -9.65 32.64
C GLY A 7 -4.57 -10.48 31.45
N MET A 8 -5.39 -11.49 31.74
CA MET A 8 -6.03 -12.32 30.68
C MET A 8 -7.17 -11.58 29.96
N ALA A 9 -7.95 -10.78 30.69
CA ALA A 9 -9.02 -9.98 30.12
C ALA A 9 -8.49 -8.88 29.18
N PHE A 10 -7.36 -8.26 29.53
CA PHE A 10 -6.72 -7.22 28.68
C PHE A 10 -6.12 -7.81 27.40
N SER A 11 -5.57 -9.02 27.47
CA SER A 11 -5.01 -9.73 26.29
C SER A 11 -6.09 -10.22 25.31
N LEU A 12 -7.24 -10.68 25.86
CA LEU A 12 -8.39 -11.05 25.02
C LEU A 12 -9.06 -9.81 24.41
N HIS A 13 -9.16 -8.71 25.14
CA HIS A 13 -9.75 -7.47 24.67
C HIS A 13 -9.00 -6.92 23.42
N ASN A 14 -7.68 -6.90 23.44
CA ASN A 14 -6.87 -6.42 22.31
C ASN A 14 -6.84 -7.36 21.09
N ARG A 15 -7.20 -8.64 21.24
CA ARG A 15 -7.25 -9.59 20.11
C ARG A 15 -8.64 -9.74 19.49
N ILE A 16 -9.70 -9.67 20.26
CA ILE A 16 -11.07 -9.93 19.80
C ILE A 16 -11.76 -8.65 19.27
N PHE A 17 -11.48 -7.49 19.83
CA PHE A 17 -12.11 -6.24 19.42
C PHE A 17 -11.76 -5.76 18.01
N PRO A 18 -10.52 -5.89 17.50
CA PRO A 18 -10.22 -5.58 16.10
C PRO A 18 -11.02 -6.45 15.12
N GLU A 19 -11.13 -7.76 15.41
CA GLU A 19 -11.87 -8.69 14.54
C GLU A 19 -13.39 -8.41 14.54
N ILE A 20 -13.96 -8.07 15.70
CA ILE A 20 -15.38 -7.70 15.81
C ILE A 20 -15.65 -6.38 15.07
N ARG A 21 -14.78 -5.40 15.17
CA ARG A 21 -14.88 -4.13 14.40
C ARG A 21 -14.79 -4.39 12.90
N LEU A 22 -13.87 -5.23 12.48
CA LEU A 22 -13.70 -5.65 11.08
C LEU A 22 -14.97 -6.32 10.56
N LEU A 23 -15.51 -7.29 11.30
CA LEU A 23 -16.73 -8.00 10.94
C LEU A 23 -17.96 -7.08 10.95
N SER A 24 -18.06 -6.16 11.90
CA SER A 24 -19.17 -5.21 11.96
C SER A 24 -19.12 -4.17 10.84
N SER A 25 -17.94 -3.69 10.44
CA SER A 25 -17.80 -2.79 9.29
C SER A 25 -18.12 -3.50 7.98
N LEU A 26 -17.67 -4.73 7.79
CA LEU A 26 -18.02 -5.56 6.63
C LEU A 26 -19.54 -5.81 6.57
N ALA A 27 -20.19 -6.15 7.70
CA ALA A 27 -21.62 -6.34 7.77
C ALA A 27 -22.44 -5.06 7.50
N ALA A 28 -21.86 -3.90 7.79
CA ALA A 28 -22.43 -2.58 7.49
C ALA A 28 -22.10 -2.09 6.07
N GLY A 29 -21.37 -2.87 5.27
CA GLY A 29 -20.94 -2.48 3.93
C GLY A 29 -19.82 -1.43 3.91
N HIS A 30 -19.13 -1.20 5.04
CA HIS A 30 -17.98 -0.29 5.09
C HIS A 30 -16.69 -1.04 4.82
N ASP A 31 -15.77 -0.39 4.09
CA ASP A 31 -14.45 -0.93 3.85
C ASP A 31 -13.65 -1.00 5.15
N PRO A 32 -13.11 -2.18 5.53
CA PRO A 32 -12.30 -2.32 6.74
C PRO A 32 -10.96 -1.58 6.67
N PHE A 33 -10.46 -1.27 5.47
CA PHE A 33 -9.22 -0.54 5.28
C PHE A 33 -9.37 0.99 5.46
N GLY A 34 -10.61 1.50 5.57
CA GLY A 34 -10.86 2.93 5.68
C GLY A 34 -10.97 3.63 4.32
N VAL A 35 -10.73 4.92 4.30
CA VAL A 35 -10.86 5.77 3.12
C VAL A 35 -9.59 6.60 2.97
N VAL A 36 -8.95 6.50 1.79
CA VAL A 36 -7.82 7.36 1.46
C VAL A 36 -8.27 8.82 1.36
N GLU A 37 -7.46 9.74 1.87
CA GLU A 37 -7.59 11.16 1.63
C GLU A 37 -6.74 11.56 0.44
N VAL A 38 -7.30 12.40 -0.45
CA VAL A 38 -6.61 12.89 -1.64
C VAL A 38 -6.80 14.39 -1.71
N GLU A 39 -5.69 15.11 -1.61
CA GLU A 39 -5.69 16.57 -1.58
C GLU A 39 -4.73 17.12 -2.65
N THR A 40 -4.99 18.33 -3.11
CA THR A 40 -4.10 19.05 -4.03
C THR A 40 -3.47 20.25 -3.34
N SER A 41 -2.20 20.55 -3.65
CA SER A 41 -1.50 21.74 -3.20
C SER A 41 -2.15 23.01 -3.77
N ALA A 42 -1.89 24.15 -3.12
CA ALA A 42 -2.47 25.45 -3.52
C ALA A 42 -2.12 25.87 -4.96
N ASP A 43 -0.98 25.43 -5.48
CA ASP A 43 -0.52 25.68 -6.85
C ASP A 43 -1.01 24.60 -7.85
N GLY A 44 -1.69 23.56 -7.37
CA GLY A 44 -2.22 22.47 -8.17
C GLY A 44 -1.16 21.52 -8.74
N GLN A 45 0.11 21.60 -8.32
CA GLN A 45 1.19 20.79 -8.90
C GLN A 45 1.43 19.49 -8.16
N ILE A 46 1.09 19.42 -6.87
CA ILE A 46 1.29 18.25 -6.02
C ILE A 46 -0.07 17.74 -5.56
N ILE A 47 -0.25 16.43 -5.67
CA ILE A 47 -1.38 15.72 -5.07
C ILE A 47 -0.84 14.83 -3.96
N THR A 48 -1.42 14.93 -2.77
CA THR A 48 -1.11 14.05 -1.63
C THR A 48 -2.18 12.96 -1.53
N VAL A 49 -1.72 11.72 -1.42
CA VAL A 49 -2.54 10.54 -1.13
C VAL A 49 -2.14 10.05 0.25
N ASP A 50 -3.02 10.18 1.22
CA ASP A 50 -2.76 9.87 2.62
C ASP A 50 -3.79 8.88 3.19
N GLY A 51 -3.32 7.95 4.04
CA GLY A 51 -4.17 6.99 4.74
C GLY A 51 -4.31 5.64 4.04
N ALA A 52 -5.27 4.84 4.51
CA ALA A 52 -5.45 3.47 4.05
C ALA A 52 -6.14 3.42 2.67
N ILE A 53 -5.65 2.52 1.83
CA ILE A 53 -6.15 2.33 0.45
C ILE A 53 -7.39 1.43 0.50
N GLY A 54 -8.55 2.04 0.63
CA GLY A 54 -9.85 1.36 0.65
C GLY A 54 -10.53 1.34 -0.71
N GLN A 55 -11.74 0.78 -0.72
CA GLN A 55 -12.57 0.75 -1.92
C GLN A 55 -12.96 2.17 -2.34
N GLY A 56 -12.81 2.49 -3.65
CA GLY A 56 -13.07 3.81 -4.21
C GLY A 56 -11.88 4.78 -4.12
N SER A 57 -10.70 4.33 -3.67
CA SER A 57 -9.49 5.15 -3.65
C SER A 57 -9.07 5.61 -5.05
N LEU A 58 -9.26 4.75 -6.07
CA LEU A 58 -9.03 5.10 -7.47
C LEU A 58 -9.93 6.25 -7.92
N ASP A 59 -11.23 6.16 -7.62
CA ASP A 59 -12.21 7.18 -8.02
C ASP A 59 -11.87 8.54 -7.42
N LYS A 60 -11.51 8.57 -6.13
CA LYS A 60 -11.05 9.79 -5.46
C LYS A 60 -9.80 10.40 -6.11
N LEU A 61 -8.79 9.57 -6.39
CA LEU A 61 -7.59 10.05 -7.07
C LEU A 61 -7.92 10.60 -8.46
N GLN A 62 -8.79 9.92 -9.21
CA GLN A 62 -9.19 10.36 -10.53
C GLN A 62 -9.95 11.69 -10.48
N GLU A 63 -10.92 11.86 -9.58
CA GLU A 63 -11.67 13.10 -9.39
C GLU A 63 -10.76 14.29 -9.12
N VAL A 64 -9.77 14.13 -8.21
CA VAL A 64 -8.80 15.20 -7.90
C VAL A 64 -7.89 15.49 -9.08
N LEU A 65 -7.42 14.47 -9.80
CA LEU A 65 -6.59 14.63 -10.99
C LEU A 65 -7.35 15.35 -12.14
N ASP A 66 -8.62 15.10 -12.29
CA ASP A 66 -9.44 15.69 -13.35
C ASP A 66 -9.65 17.22 -13.15
N VAL A 67 -9.60 17.68 -11.90
CA VAL A 67 -9.65 19.11 -11.56
C VAL A 67 -8.29 19.76 -11.33
N SER A 68 -7.21 18.96 -11.38
CA SER A 68 -5.82 19.40 -11.18
C SER A 68 -4.95 19.15 -12.41
N PRO A 69 -5.22 19.83 -13.55
CA PRO A 69 -4.52 19.52 -14.81
C PRO A 69 -3.01 19.84 -14.80
N ASN A 70 -2.57 20.63 -13.84
CA ASN A 70 -1.16 21.01 -13.67
C ASN A 70 -0.39 20.07 -12.73
N ALA A 71 -1.03 19.03 -12.20
CA ALA A 71 -0.39 18.07 -11.32
C ALA A 71 0.77 17.36 -12.02
N THR A 72 1.91 17.31 -11.35
CA THR A 72 3.14 16.67 -11.85
C THR A 72 3.63 15.56 -10.92
N THR A 73 3.24 15.62 -9.66
CA THR A 73 3.78 14.73 -8.62
C THR A 73 2.69 14.27 -7.66
N ILE A 74 2.70 12.99 -7.35
CA ILE A 74 1.93 12.39 -6.27
C ILE A 74 2.86 12.15 -5.07
N ILE A 75 2.54 12.72 -3.92
CA ILE A 75 3.13 12.32 -2.63
C ILE A 75 2.24 11.25 -2.04
N VAL A 76 2.83 10.12 -1.63
CA VAL A 76 2.10 8.99 -1.06
C VAL A 76 2.56 8.77 0.37
N ASN A 77 1.58 8.62 1.28
CA ASN A 77 1.79 8.28 2.68
C ASN A 77 0.70 7.27 3.10
N SER A 78 1.05 5.99 3.24
CA SER A 78 0.04 4.95 3.47
C SER A 78 0.65 3.65 4.01
N ASP A 79 -0.04 3.03 4.96
CA ASP A 79 0.23 1.67 5.43
C ASP A 79 -0.18 0.58 4.41
N GLY A 80 -0.82 0.96 3.31
CA GLY A 80 -1.33 0.04 2.31
C GLY A 80 -2.83 -0.16 2.37
N GLY A 81 -3.31 -1.35 2.00
CA GLY A 81 -4.73 -1.69 1.96
C GLY A 81 -5.08 -2.59 0.77
N ARG A 82 -6.08 -2.22 -0.01
CA ARG A 82 -6.56 -3.00 -1.15
C ARG A 82 -5.58 -2.96 -2.33
N GLU A 83 -4.97 -4.10 -2.61
CA GLU A 83 -3.97 -4.25 -3.67
C GLU A 83 -4.53 -3.88 -5.05
N LYS A 84 -5.76 -4.31 -5.38
CA LYS A 84 -6.37 -4.01 -6.69
C LYS A 84 -6.67 -2.52 -6.89
N GLU A 85 -7.04 -1.81 -5.82
CA GLU A 85 -7.18 -0.35 -5.86
C GLU A 85 -5.81 0.32 -6.10
N ALA A 86 -4.79 -0.11 -5.38
CA ALA A 86 -3.43 0.41 -5.53
C ALA A 86 -2.84 0.16 -6.94
N GLU A 87 -3.06 -1.04 -7.50
CA GLU A 87 -2.68 -1.36 -8.88
C GLU A 87 -3.39 -0.46 -9.89
N ALA A 88 -4.67 -0.21 -9.71
CA ALA A 88 -5.44 0.66 -10.58
C ALA A 88 -5.01 2.13 -10.48
N MET A 89 -4.74 2.61 -9.25
CA MET A 89 -4.15 3.94 -9.02
C MET A 89 -2.77 4.07 -9.68
N SER A 90 -1.93 3.04 -9.56
CA SER A 90 -0.62 2.95 -10.24
C SER A 90 -0.76 3.10 -11.76
N ALA A 91 -1.70 2.39 -12.35
CA ALA A 91 -1.97 2.46 -13.78
C ALA A 91 -2.43 3.86 -14.22
N LEU A 92 -3.26 4.52 -13.43
CA LEU A 92 -3.70 5.90 -13.67
C LEU A 92 -2.52 6.89 -13.60
N ILE A 93 -1.66 6.79 -12.59
CA ILE A 93 -0.45 7.62 -12.41
C ILE A 93 0.47 7.48 -13.62
N ARG A 94 0.74 6.25 -14.07
CA ARG A 94 1.54 5.98 -15.28
C ARG A 94 0.90 6.56 -16.54
N LYS A 95 -0.41 6.39 -16.71
CA LYS A 95 -1.15 6.94 -17.85
C LYS A 95 -1.07 8.47 -17.90
N ARG A 96 -1.09 9.12 -16.74
CA ARG A 96 -0.97 10.58 -16.60
C ARG A 96 0.49 11.07 -16.62
N GLN A 97 1.47 10.17 -16.69
CA GLN A 97 2.91 10.48 -16.69
C GLN A 97 3.36 11.29 -15.46
N LEU A 98 2.80 10.99 -14.30
CA LEU A 98 3.11 11.69 -13.05
C LEU A 98 4.33 11.08 -12.36
N ASN A 99 5.03 11.89 -11.57
CA ASN A 99 6.06 11.43 -10.66
C ASN A 99 5.45 10.99 -9.33
N THR A 100 6.18 10.19 -8.56
CA THR A 100 5.79 9.82 -7.20
C THR A 100 6.89 10.11 -6.19
N SER A 101 6.48 10.45 -4.98
CA SER A 101 7.41 10.70 -3.87
C SER A 101 6.84 10.12 -2.57
N VAL A 102 7.73 9.60 -1.71
CA VAL A 102 7.41 9.22 -0.33
C VAL A 102 8.21 10.11 0.60
N VAL A 103 7.53 10.74 1.55
CA VAL A 103 8.15 11.66 2.51
C VAL A 103 8.12 11.13 3.95
N ASP A 104 7.24 10.18 4.26
CA ASP A 104 7.13 9.52 5.54
C ASP A 104 7.19 7.99 5.35
N HIS A 105 6.10 7.34 4.99
CA HIS A 105 6.10 5.89 4.73
C HIS A 105 5.19 5.50 3.57
N CYS A 106 5.53 4.38 2.93
CA CYS A 106 4.66 3.73 1.95
C CYS A 106 4.87 2.22 2.03
N LEU A 107 3.89 1.54 2.62
CA LEU A 107 3.99 0.14 3.01
C LEU A 107 3.01 -0.73 2.21
N SER A 108 3.37 -2.01 2.01
CA SER A 108 2.48 -3.01 1.43
C SER A 108 1.89 -2.58 0.07
N ALA A 109 0.56 -2.57 -0.08
CA ALA A 109 -0.12 -2.16 -1.32
C ALA A 109 0.23 -0.73 -1.79
N CYS A 110 0.61 0.19 -0.88
CA CYS A 110 1.08 1.52 -1.23
C CYS A 110 2.24 1.50 -2.23
N THR A 111 3.12 0.51 -2.15
CA THR A 111 4.29 0.39 -3.04
C THR A 111 3.92 0.29 -4.52
N TYR A 112 2.74 -0.24 -4.86
CA TYR A 112 2.24 -0.23 -6.24
C TYR A 112 1.97 1.19 -6.72
N ILE A 113 1.35 2.03 -5.89
CA ILE A 113 1.08 3.44 -6.23
C ILE A 113 2.38 4.16 -6.48
N PHE A 114 3.35 4.01 -5.57
CA PHE A 114 4.68 4.60 -5.71
C PHE A 114 5.39 4.17 -6.99
N LEU A 115 5.34 2.87 -7.33
CA LEU A 115 5.95 2.31 -8.53
C LEU A 115 5.26 2.77 -9.83
N GLY A 116 4.05 3.33 -9.76
CA GLY A 116 3.36 3.96 -10.88
C GLY A 116 4.04 5.21 -11.42
N GLY A 117 4.89 5.86 -10.61
CA GLY A 117 5.57 7.10 -10.99
C GLY A 117 6.61 6.94 -12.09
N VAL A 118 6.70 7.96 -12.97
CA VAL A 118 7.75 8.05 -14.02
C VAL A 118 9.11 8.29 -13.38
N LYS A 119 9.20 9.29 -12.50
CA LYS A 119 10.32 9.49 -11.58
C LYS A 119 9.84 9.18 -10.17
N ARG A 120 10.66 8.48 -9.41
CA ARG A 120 10.33 7.98 -8.08
C ARG A 120 11.37 8.43 -7.08
N ASN A 121 10.92 9.18 -6.10
CA ASN A 121 11.75 9.77 -5.05
C ASN A 121 11.34 9.26 -3.67
N ILE A 122 12.31 9.16 -2.76
CA ILE A 122 12.09 8.90 -1.35
C ILE A 122 12.94 9.85 -0.52
N SER A 123 12.36 10.48 0.51
CA SER A 123 13.11 11.27 1.48
C SER A 123 14.07 10.39 2.27
N ASP A 124 15.14 10.98 2.85
CA ASP A 124 16.18 10.19 3.52
C ASP A 124 15.66 9.42 4.74
N ASP A 125 14.69 9.99 5.46
CA ASP A 125 14.08 9.39 6.65
C ASP A 125 12.78 8.62 6.34
N ALA A 126 12.37 8.54 5.06
CA ALA A 126 11.15 7.87 4.69
C ALA A 126 11.35 6.37 4.48
N GLU A 127 10.28 5.59 4.68
CA GLU A 127 10.32 4.14 4.63
C GLU A 127 9.50 3.57 3.47
N LEU A 128 10.08 2.63 2.73
CA LEU A 128 9.36 1.74 1.82
C LEU A 128 9.37 0.32 2.38
N GLY A 129 8.18 -0.24 2.61
CA GLY A 129 8.03 -1.56 3.20
C GLY A 129 7.32 -2.54 2.28
N PHE A 130 7.88 -3.74 2.16
CA PHE A 130 7.41 -4.79 1.27
C PHE A 130 7.15 -6.09 2.01
N HIS A 131 6.08 -6.78 1.65
CA HIS A 131 5.79 -8.14 2.05
C HIS A 131 4.87 -8.82 1.02
N ARG A 132 4.74 -10.14 1.08
CA ARG A 132 3.80 -10.80 0.20
C ARG A 132 2.36 -10.56 0.64
N SER A 133 1.48 -10.45 -0.35
CA SER A 133 0.04 -10.34 -0.11
C SER A 133 -0.53 -11.60 0.53
N THR A 134 -1.59 -11.41 1.30
CA THR A 134 -2.42 -12.49 1.80
C THR A 134 -3.89 -12.06 1.80
N GLY A 135 -4.79 -13.04 1.69
CA GLY A 135 -6.23 -12.84 1.90
C GLY A 135 -6.73 -13.65 3.10
N LEU A 136 -7.86 -13.23 3.65
CA LEU A 136 -8.55 -13.98 4.69
C LEU A 136 -9.04 -15.34 4.14
N ALA A 137 -8.71 -16.43 4.84
CA ALA A 137 -9.17 -17.78 4.54
C ALA A 137 -8.86 -18.29 3.11
N MET A 138 -7.75 -17.83 2.51
CA MET A 138 -7.30 -18.36 1.22
C MET A 138 -6.84 -19.82 1.34
N THR A 139 -7.22 -20.63 0.39
CA THR A 139 -6.63 -21.95 0.18
C THR A 139 -5.19 -21.84 -0.34
N ASP A 140 -4.39 -22.90 -0.22
CA ASP A 140 -3.02 -22.93 -0.74
C ASP A 140 -2.96 -22.60 -2.25
N LEU A 141 -3.95 -23.04 -3.01
CA LEU A 141 -4.03 -22.76 -4.45
C LEU A 141 -4.31 -21.29 -4.74
N GLU A 142 -5.25 -20.68 -4.02
CA GLU A 142 -5.56 -19.26 -4.13
C GLU A 142 -4.37 -18.39 -3.72
N GLN A 143 -3.65 -18.79 -2.67
CA GLN A 143 -2.45 -18.10 -2.24
C GLN A 143 -1.34 -18.18 -3.29
N GLN A 144 -1.14 -19.34 -3.91
CA GLN A 144 -0.18 -19.49 -5.01
C GLN A 144 -0.56 -18.61 -6.21
N SER A 145 -1.84 -18.54 -6.57
CA SER A 145 -2.34 -17.66 -7.63
C SER A 145 -2.07 -16.19 -7.31
N ALA A 146 -2.41 -15.74 -6.10
CA ALA A 146 -2.17 -14.37 -5.65
C ALA A 146 -0.67 -13.99 -5.69
N ILE A 147 0.22 -14.92 -5.30
CA ILE A 147 1.67 -14.73 -5.42
C ILE A 147 2.10 -14.55 -6.89
N GLN A 148 1.55 -15.33 -7.81
CA GLN A 148 1.88 -15.19 -9.23
C GLN A 148 1.37 -13.86 -9.82
N GLU A 149 0.15 -13.44 -9.44
CA GLU A 149 -0.40 -12.14 -9.82
C GLU A 149 0.50 -11.00 -9.30
N MET A 150 0.86 -11.03 -8.02
CA MET A 150 1.76 -10.05 -7.41
C MET A 150 3.11 -9.98 -8.14
N ARG A 151 3.74 -11.14 -8.43
CA ARG A 151 4.98 -11.19 -9.22
C ARG A 151 4.81 -10.51 -10.58
N GLN A 152 3.72 -10.79 -11.26
CA GLN A 152 3.44 -10.20 -12.56
C GLN A 152 3.27 -8.69 -12.47
N SER A 153 2.56 -8.18 -11.46
CA SER A 153 2.37 -6.75 -11.24
C SER A 153 3.70 -6.02 -11.01
N TYR A 154 4.58 -6.56 -10.16
CA TYR A 154 5.91 -5.97 -9.95
C TYR A 154 6.80 -6.03 -11.20
N ARG A 155 6.72 -7.09 -12.00
CA ARG A 155 7.44 -7.17 -13.30
C ARG A 155 6.99 -6.10 -14.27
N ILE A 156 5.67 -5.88 -14.40
CA ILE A 156 5.09 -4.82 -15.24
C ILE A 156 5.56 -3.43 -14.79
N LEU A 157 5.77 -3.25 -13.49
CA LEU A 157 6.28 -2.02 -12.89
C LEU A 157 7.81 -1.87 -13.00
N GLY A 158 8.49 -2.86 -13.60
CA GLY A 158 9.92 -2.80 -13.88
C GLY A 158 10.83 -3.23 -12.73
N VAL A 159 10.27 -3.86 -11.69
CA VAL A 159 11.05 -4.36 -10.54
C VAL A 159 11.81 -5.62 -10.92
N ARG A 160 13.09 -5.72 -10.52
CA ARG A 160 13.95 -6.85 -10.83
C ARG A 160 13.56 -8.10 -10.04
N GLU A 161 13.75 -9.27 -10.66
CA GLU A 161 13.28 -10.58 -10.15
C GLU A 161 13.81 -10.91 -8.76
N TRP A 162 15.08 -10.66 -8.48
CA TRP A 162 15.67 -10.92 -7.16
C TRP A 162 14.98 -10.15 -6.02
N PHE A 163 14.50 -8.93 -6.32
CA PHE A 163 13.77 -8.10 -5.36
C PHE A 163 12.35 -8.65 -5.15
N ILE A 164 11.69 -9.05 -6.25
CA ILE A 164 10.38 -9.71 -6.21
C ILE A 164 10.46 -11.01 -5.39
N ASP A 165 11.51 -11.80 -5.55
CA ASP A 165 11.75 -13.01 -4.73
C ASP A 165 11.82 -12.68 -3.24
N ARG A 166 12.47 -11.58 -2.89
CA ARG A 166 12.55 -11.12 -1.51
C ARG A 166 11.20 -10.67 -0.97
N ILE A 167 10.40 -9.94 -1.76
CA ILE A 167 9.02 -9.57 -1.39
C ILE A 167 8.20 -10.83 -1.09
N VAL A 168 8.21 -11.81 -1.99
CA VAL A 168 7.47 -13.07 -1.84
C VAL A 168 7.95 -13.88 -0.64
N ALA A 169 9.24 -13.87 -0.34
CA ALA A 169 9.81 -14.55 0.81
C ALA A 169 9.46 -13.88 2.15
N THR A 170 9.07 -12.61 2.14
CA THR A 170 8.67 -11.87 3.35
C THR A 170 7.22 -12.21 3.69
N PRO A 171 6.94 -12.86 4.84
CA PRO A 171 5.58 -13.28 5.19
C PRO A 171 4.69 -12.09 5.53
N PRO A 172 3.35 -12.24 5.44
CA PRO A 172 2.39 -11.13 5.60
C PRO A 172 2.42 -10.44 6.97
N GLU A 173 2.83 -11.16 8.01
CA GLU A 173 2.98 -10.67 9.38
C GLU A 173 4.30 -9.93 9.63
N SER A 174 5.13 -9.82 8.60
CA SER A 174 6.44 -9.16 8.65
C SER A 174 6.51 -8.07 7.58
N MET A 175 7.48 -7.17 7.72
CA MET A 175 7.77 -6.15 6.72
C MET A 175 9.26 -6.13 6.44
N TRP A 176 9.65 -6.11 5.16
CA TRP A 176 11.02 -5.91 4.74
C TRP A 176 11.19 -4.46 4.28
N TYR A 177 12.16 -3.80 4.88
CA TYR A 177 12.58 -2.44 4.56
C TYR A 177 13.91 -2.49 3.82
N PRO A 178 13.92 -2.38 2.48
CA PRO A 178 15.15 -2.38 1.70
C PRO A 178 15.94 -1.09 1.89
N THR A 179 17.26 -1.20 1.79
CA THR A 179 18.14 -0.04 1.74
C THR A 179 17.95 0.76 0.45
N LYS A 180 18.33 2.03 0.45
CA LYS A 180 18.26 2.91 -0.73
C LYS A 180 19.05 2.32 -1.93
N ASP A 181 20.19 1.68 -1.66
CA ASP A 181 20.98 1.00 -2.67
C ASP A 181 20.25 -0.23 -3.27
N GLU A 182 19.56 -1.01 -2.44
CA GLU A 182 18.72 -2.12 -2.92
C GLU A 182 17.56 -1.60 -3.78
N LEU A 183 16.89 -0.50 -3.36
CA LEU A 183 15.81 0.12 -4.13
C LEU A 183 16.31 0.61 -5.50
N MET A 184 17.46 1.27 -5.56
CA MET A 184 18.09 1.70 -6.82
C MET A 184 18.43 0.51 -7.72
N ARG A 185 19.13 -0.50 -7.18
CA ARG A 185 19.52 -1.70 -7.94
C ARG A 185 18.33 -2.52 -8.43
N ALA A 186 17.23 -2.49 -7.69
CA ALA A 186 15.99 -3.19 -8.06
C ALA A 186 15.18 -2.45 -9.13
N GLY A 187 15.49 -1.20 -9.44
CA GLY A 187 14.70 -0.34 -10.30
C GLY A 187 13.43 0.18 -9.62
N VAL A 188 13.40 0.16 -8.30
CA VAL A 188 12.30 0.76 -7.50
C VAL A 188 12.46 2.28 -7.44
N LEU A 189 13.70 2.78 -7.30
CA LEU A 189 14.07 4.18 -7.50
C LEU A 189 14.73 4.37 -8.87
N ASN A 190 14.59 5.57 -9.46
CA ASN A 190 15.17 5.92 -10.77
C ASN A 190 15.46 7.42 -10.90
#